data_4472ec6d8f7594eb322e26ddefc19c92
#
_entry.id   4472ec6d8f7594eb322e26ddefc19c92
#
_cell.length_a   1.000
_cell.length_b   1.000
_cell.length_c   1.000
_cell.angle_alpha   90.00
_cell.angle_beta   90.00
_cell.angle_gamma   90.00
#
_symmetry.space_group_name_H-M   'P 1'
#
loop_
_entity.id
_entity.type
_entity.pdbx_description
1 polymer ?
#
loop_
_entity_poly.entity_id
_entity_poly.type
_entity_poly.pdbx_seq_one_letter_code
_entity_poly.pdbx_strand_id
1 'polypeptide(L)'
;VWDWIEGEWQTATRDRLLPGRIVCVASSCGGYDPNRGFDPESKQPVSLVQDVDNNRAAEPSADRAAELADAQHDGEPLSALSQAWKTIACHSREVAHEVHTLAKATGLPPEWQDRLELAAWWHDWGKAHPAFQGSIRGTEAVPRLDRHDLAKAPDQCWSKTNRYRFLDDPNEERPGFRHELASLLGLFALLRARHPWHPALLGPWREVFETMGRPLRLLSDREAVESPPPLLKRLLDCDAKAFDLVAYLVASHHGKVRVGLHAGPKDQDYPARDQRGLPIRGVRNQDELPSVQLVPGEPPIPKVTLTLAPATLGLSFETGASWRERCIGLQDHYGPCALAYLEALLRAADIRASRLDTPDPSLTTEATA
;
A
#
# COMPACT_ATOMS: atom_id res chain seq x y z
N VAL A 1 9.16 22.00 8.80
CA VAL A 1 8.41 21.49 7.64
C VAL A 1 9.08 20.21 7.17
N TRP A 2 8.28 19.19 6.92
CA TRP A 2 8.78 17.95 6.34
C TRP A 2 9.10 18.15 4.86
N ASP A 3 10.34 17.85 4.46
CA ASP A 3 10.74 17.82 3.07
C ASP A 3 10.61 16.39 2.51
N TRP A 4 9.71 16.23 1.54
CA TRP A 4 9.40 14.92 0.95
C TRP A 4 10.49 14.40 0.02
N ILE A 5 11.28 15.31 -0.57
CA ILE A 5 12.32 14.95 -1.53
C ILE A 5 13.57 14.49 -0.78
N GLU A 6 13.97 15.27 0.22
CA GLU A 6 15.16 14.97 1.03
C GLU A 6 14.83 13.95 2.15
N GLY A 7 13.55 13.77 2.50
CA GLY A 7 13.13 12.87 3.55
C GLY A 7 13.57 13.31 4.95
N GLU A 8 13.60 14.62 5.21
CA GLU A 8 14.05 15.19 6.48
C GLU A 8 13.21 16.37 6.95
N TRP A 9 13.34 16.70 8.23
CA TRP A 9 12.76 17.91 8.80
C TRP A 9 13.65 19.12 8.53
N GLN A 10 13.08 20.13 7.90
CA GLN A 10 13.74 21.39 7.62
C GLN A 10 13.10 22.54 8.38
N THR A 11 13.90 23.60 8.66
CA THR A 11 13.40 24.82 9.28
C THR A 11 12.26 25.42 8.46
N ALA A 12 11.17 25.77 9.13
CA ALA A 12 10.03 26.42 8.49
C ALA A 12 10.40 27.84 8.05
N THR A 13 10.34 28.07 6.75
CA THR A 13 10.47 29.38 6.13
C THR A 13 9.20 29.69 5.35
N ARG A 14 8.92 30.96 5.08
CA ARG A 14 7.67 31.39 4.44
C ARG A 14 7.44 30.73 3.08
N ASP A 15 8.49 30.53 2.32
CA ASP A 15 8.50 29.88 0.99
C ASP A 15 8.30 28.36 1.05
N ARG A 16 8.54 27.75 2.22
CA ARG A 16 8.33 26.31 2.47
C ARG A 16 6.97 25.99 3.08
N LEU A 17 6.27 26.98 3.61
CA LEU A 17 4.94 26.83 4.19
C LEU A 17 3.85 26.91 3.12
N LEU A 18 3.79 25.87 2.28
CA LEU A 18 2.80 25.76 1.21
C LEU A 18 1.64 24.87 1.64
N PRO A 19 0.45 25.04 1.03
CA PRO A 19 -0.68 24.14 1.26
C PRO A 19 -0.28 22.68 1.06
N GLY A 20 -0.72 21.82 1.96
CA GLY A 20 -0.43 20.39 1.91
C GLY A 20 0.91 19.97 2.53
N ARG A 21 1.72 20.86 3.02
CA ARG A 21 2.95 20.54 3.74
C ARG A 21 2.65 20.04 5.16
N ILE A 22 3.43 19.08 5.63
CA ILE A 22 3.41 18.68 7.05
C ILE A 22 4.32 19.61 7.82
N VAL A 23 3.79 20.16 8.89
CA VAL A 23 4.50 21.10 9.74
C VAL A 23 4.52 20.56 11.18
N CYS A 24 5.68 20.53 11.79
CA CYS A 24 5.83 20.29 13.22
C CYS A 24 5.87 21.64 13.93
N VAL A 25 4.96 21.88 14.85
CA VAL A 25 4.86 23.11 15.63
C VAL A 25 5.24 22.80 17.06
N ALA A 26 6.06 23.66 17.68
CA ALA A 26 6.39 23.49 19.09
C ALA A 26 5.13 23.54 19.96
N SER A 27 5.03 22.68 20.98
CA SER A 27 3.88 22.60 21.89
C SER A 27 3.57 23.94 22.57
N SER A 28 4.59 24.78 22.79
CA SER A 28 4.45 26.12 23.35
C SER A 28 3.73 27.12 22.46
N CYS A 29 3.60 26.83 21.17
CA CYS A 29 2.91 27.72 20.22
C CYS A 29 1.39 27.62 20.26
N GLY A 30 0.83 26.60 20.93
CA GLY A 30 -0.60 26.35 20.93
C GLY A 30 -1.08 25.68 19.63
N GLY A 31 -2.30 26.04 19.19
CA GLY A 31 -2.89 25.48 17.97
C GLY A 31 -3.73 24.23 18.20
N TYR A 32 -3.94 23.82 19.45
CA TYR A 32 -4.74 22.67 19.82
C TYR A 32 -5.50 22.92 21.13
N ASP A 33 -6.74 22.50 21.18
CA ASP A 33 -7.57 22.49 22.38
C ASP A 33 -8.00 21.06 22.70
N PRO A 34 -7.85 20.58 23.95
CA PRO A 34 -8.16 19.19 24.31
C PRO A 34 -9.61 18.78 24.05
N ASN A 35 -10.55 19.74 24.06
CA ASN A 35 -11.97 19.47 23.86
C ASN A 35 -12.44 19.68 22.42
N ARG A 36 -11.76 20.55 21.69
CA ARG A 36 -12.11 20.93 20.30
C ARG A 36 -11.22 20.30 19.25
N GLY A 37 -10.02 19.83 19.65
CA GLY A 37 -8.99 19.36 18.72
C GLY A 37 -8.17 20.51 18.13
N PHE A 38 -7.90 20.49 16.83
CA PHE A 38 -7.18 21.56 16.15
C PHE A 38 -7.93 22.90 16.26
N ASP A 39 -7.29 23.88 16.87
CA ASP A 39 -7.81 25.23 17.04
C ASP A 39 -6.68 26.25 16.81
N PRO A 40 -6.59 26.85 15.59
CA PRO A 40 -5.52 27.78 15.25
C PRO A 40 -5.52 29.06 16.08
N GLU A 41 -6.63 29.40 16.73
CA GLU A 41 -6.74 30.56 17.60
C GLU A 41 -6.26 30.28 19.03
N SER A 42 -6.15 29.02 19.42
CA SER A 42 -5.67 28.61 20.74
C SER A 42 -4.19 28.96 20.89
N LYS A 43 -3.89 29.79 21.89
CA LYS A 43 -2.53 30.15 22.30
C LYS A 43 -2.05 29.37 23.53
N GLN A 44 -2.87 28.47 24.05
CA GLN A 44 -2.48 27.65 25.17
C GLN A 44 -1.43 26.63 24.73
N PRO A 45 -0.34 26.47 25.51
CA PRO A 45 0.62 25.40 25.24
C PRO A 45 -0.06 24.05 25.24
N VAL A 46 0.25 23.25 24.24
CA VAL A 46 -0.27 21.88 24.14
C VAL A 46 0.38 21.04 25.22
N SER A 47 -0.43 20.41 26.07
CA SER A 47 0.07 19.50 27.09
C SER A 47 0.78 18.32 26.44
N LEU A 48 2.00 18.06 26.86
CA LEU A 48 2.68 16.82 26.50
C LEU A 48 1.95 15.66 27.17
N VAL A 49 1.78 14.57 26.44
CA VAL A 49 1.28 13.33 27.03
C VAL A 49 2.33 12.87 28.03
N GLN A 50 2.03 13.01 29.32
CA GLN A 50 2.85 12.46 30.38
C GLN A 50 2.32 11.06 30.69
N ASP A 51 3.18 10.06 30.65
CA ASP A 51 2.87 8.79 31.29
C ASP A 51 2.68 9.03 32.78
N VAL A 52 1.57 8.59 33.32
CA VAL A 52 1.11 8.85 34.67
C VAL A 52 2.08 8.28 35.73
N ASP A 53 3.02 7.43 35.36
CA ASP A 53 3.86 6.68 36.29
C ASP A 53 5.35 7.04 36.36
N ASN A 54 5.87 7.96 35.55
CA ASN A 54 7.28 8.32 35.70
C ASN A 54 7.63 9.73 35.20
N ASN A 55 8.27 10.47 36.08
CA ASN A 55 8.87 11.80 35.90
C ASN A 55 10.11 11.83 34.95
N ARG A 56 10.15 10.93 33.99
CA ARG A 56 11.12 10.94 32.88
C ARG A 56 10.34 11.17 31.58
N ALA A 57 10.94 11.87 30.64
CA ALA A 57 10.53 11.81 29.24
C ALA A 57 10.51 10.32 28.88
N ALA A 58 9.35 9.71 28.99
CA ALA A 58 9.24 8.27 28.98
C ALA A 58 9.53 7.80 27.59
N GLU A 59 10.48 6.91 27.45
CA GLU A 59 10.43 5.97 26.33
C GLU A 59 9.02 5.36 26.34
N PRO A 60 8.36 5.22 25.19
CA PRO A 60 7.01 4.69 25.14
C PRO A 60 6.95 3.40 25.92
N SER A 61 5.95 3.26 26.81
CA SER A 61 5.75 2.01 27.56
C SER A 61 5.75 0.84 26.60
N ALA A 62 6.16 -0.35 27.07
CA ALA A 62 6.19 -1.55 26.22
C ALA A 62 4.85 -1.76 25.49
N ASP A 63 3.72 -1.44 26.13
CA ASP A 63 2.38 -1.51 25.56
C ASP A 63 2.18 -0.46 24.46
N ARG A 64 2.65 0.76 24.65
CA ARG A 64 2.56 1.83 23.66
C ARG A 64 3.59 1.67 22.53
N ALA A 65 4.75 1.10 22.83
CA ALA A 65 5.70 0.65 21.81
C ALA A 65 5.12 -0.52 21.03
N ALA A 66 4.37 -1.42 21.68
CA ALA A 66 3.62 -2.49 21.02
C ALA A 66 2.47 -1.95 20.19
N GLU A 67 1.68 -0.98 20.68
CA GLU A 67 0.62 -0.31 19.90
C GLU A 67 1.19 0.47 18.70
N LEU A 68 2.31 1.17 18.86
CA LEU A 68 3.01 1.85 17.77
C LEU A 68 3.66 0.85 16.81
N ALA A 69 4.15 -0.27 17.31
CA ALA A 69 4.66 -1.38 16.50
C ALA A 69 3.51 -2.08 15.78
N ASP A 70 2.39 -2.32 16.44
CA ASP A 70 1.17 -2.89 15.86
C ASP A 70 0.55 -1.94 14.81
N ALA A 71 0.58 -0.62 15.05
CA ALA A 71 0.22 0.37 14.05
C ALA A 71 1.13 0.35 12.81
N GLN A 72 2.30 -0.26 12.88
CA GLN A 72 3.28 -0.41 11.80
C GLN A 72 3.41 -1.85 11.31
N HIS A 73 2.91 -2.83 12.05
CA HIS A 73 2.82 -4.22 11.63
C HIS A 73 1.75 -4.40 10.55
N ASP A 74 2.07 -5.22 9.59
CA ASP A 74 1.14 -5.63 8.54
C ASP A 74 0.06 -6.61 9.07
N GLY A 75 0.33 -7.21 10.23
CA GLY A 75 -0.58 -8.10 10.91
C GLY A 75 -1.73 -7.35 11.57
N GLU A 76 -2.91 -7.34 10.97
CA GLU A 76 -4.11 -7.18 11.77
C GLU A 76 -4.20 -8.39 12.74
N PRO A 77 -4.48 -8.17 14.04
CA PRO A 77 -4.67 -9.28 14.98
C PRO A 77 -5.70 -10.31 14.50
N LEU A 78 -6.68 -9.87 13.70
CA LEU A 78 -7.71 -10.72 13.11
C LEU A 78 -7.23 -11.56 11.91
N SER A 79 -6.16 -11.14 11.22
CA SER A 79 -5.56 -11.93 10.13
C SER A 79 -4.50 -12.90 10.63
N ALA A 80 -3.97 -12.70 11.82
CA ALA A 80 -3.03 -13.60 12.50
C ALA A 80 -3.71 -14.85 13.10
N LEU A 81 -5.03 -14.93 13.08
CA LEU A 81 -5.77 -16.07 13.65
C LEU A 81 -5.76 -17.33 12.76
N SER A 82 -5.38 -17.22 11.50
CA SER A 82 -5.31 -18.37 10.60
C SER A 82 -4.05 -19.20 10.90
N GLN A 83 -4.24 -20.51 11.08
CA GLN A 83 -3.15 -21.49 11.18
C GLN A 83 -2.79 -22.10 9.82
N ALA A 84 -3.54 -21.76 8.77
CA ALA A 84 -3.37 -22.33 7.46
C ALA A 84 -2.37 -21.53 6.62
N TRP A 85 -1.56 -22.25 5.85
CA TRP A 85 -0.79 -21.67 4.77
C TRP A 85 -1.69 -21.32 3.59
N LYS A 86 -1.54 -20.11 3.04
CA LYS A 86 -2.27 -19.69 1.83
C LYS A 86 -1.37 -18.89 0.90
N THR A 87 -1.51 -19.16 -0.37
CA THR A 87 -0.93 -18.32 -1.42
C THR A 87 -1.74 -17.02 -1.58
N ILE A 88 -1.14 -16.01 -2.20
CA ILE A 88 -1.83 -14.76 -2.57
C ILE A 88 -3.04 -15.09 -3.46
N ALA A 89 -2.87 -15.98 -4.43
CA ALA A 89 -3.96 -16.39 -5.32
C ALA A 89 -5.14 -17.04 -4.58
N CYS A 90 -4.85 -17.95 -3.64
CA CYS A 90 -5.89 -18.61 -2.85
C CYS A 90 -6.64 -17.60 -1.97
N HIS A 91 -5.91 -16.76 -1.24
CA HIS A 91 -6.52 -15.75 -0.37
C HIS A 91 -7.32 -14.72 -1.17
N SER A 92 -6.78 -14.19 -2.26
CA SER A 92 -7.50 -13.22 -3.10
C SER A 92 -8.79 -13.79 -3.69
N ARG A 93 -8.80 -15.08 -4.07
CA ARG A 93 -10.02 -15.78 -4.50
C ARG A 93 -11.08 -15.85 -3.38
N GLU A 94 -10.67 -16.15 -2.15
CA GLU A 94 -11.58 -16.18 -1.00
C GLU A 94 -12.15 -14.78 -0.72
N VAL A 95 -11.31 -13.73 -0.78
CA VAL A 95 -11.77 -12.34 -0.60
C VAL A 95 -12.73 -11.92 -1.71
N ALA A 96 -12.44 -12.25 -2.97
CA ALA A 96 -13.34 -11.96 -4.09
C ALA A 96 -14.70 -12.67 -3.93
N HIS A 97 -14.71 -13.92 -3.43
CA HIS A 97 -15.94 -14.64 -3.11
C HIS A 97 -16.76 -13.95 -1.99
N GLU A 98 -16.09 -13.52 -0.92
CA GLU A 98 -16.75 -12.80 0.17
C GLU A 98 -17.25 -11.42 -0.27
N VAL A 99 -16.52 -10.71 -1.14
CA VAL A 99 -16.99 -9.47 -1.77
C VAL A 99 -18.29 -9.72 -2.54
N HIS A 100 -18.34 -10.74 -3.37
CA HIS A 100 -19.56 -11.10 -4.11
C HIS A 100 -20.75 -11.38 -3.16
N THR A 101 -20.50 -12.12 -2.09
CA THR A 101 -21.51 -12.46 -1.08
C THR A 101 -22.03 -11.19 -0.37
N LEU A 102 -21.15 -10.32 0.08
CA LEU A 102 -21.51 -9.07 0.75
C LEU A 102 -22.21 -8.10 -0.20
N ALA A 103 -21.71 -7.95 -1.42
CA ALA A 103 -22.29 -7.06 -2.43
C ALA A 103 -23.73 -7.47 -2.77
N LYS A 104 -23.98 -8.77 -2.91
CA LYS A 104 -25.33 -9.31 -3.13
C LYS A 104 -26.23 -9.08 -1.92
N ALA A 105 -25.75 -9.33 -0.71
CA ALA A 105 -26.53 -9.15 0.53
C ALA A 105 -26.89 -7.67 0.79
N THR A 106 -26.05 -6.74 0.36
CA THR A 106 -26.27 -5.30 0.55
C THR A 106 -26.97 -4.64 -0.64
N GLY A 107 -27.26 -5.38 -1.73
CA GLY A 107 -27.86 -4.83 -2.94
C GLY A 107 -26.97 -3.81 -3.66
N LEU A 108 -25.64 -3.97 -3.58
CA LEU A 108 -24.70 -3.06 -4.20
C LEU A 108 -24.90 -3.02 -5.74
N PRO A 109 -24.89 -1.85 -6.38
CA PRO A 109 -24.97 -1.75 -7.84
C PRO A 109 -23.89 -2.56 -8.57
N PRO A 110 -24.19 -3.17 -9.73
CA PRO A 110 -23.24 -4.05 -10.43
C PRO A 110 -21.88 -3.42 -10.73
N GLU A 111 -21.88 -2.14 -11.09
CA GLU A 111 -20.65 -1.38 -11.35
C GLU A 111 -19.73 -1.35 -10.11
N TRP A 112 -20.27 -1.13 -8.93
CA TRP A 112 -19.52 -1.09 -7.69
C TRP A 112 -19.08 -2.48 -7.25
N GLN A 113 -19.92 -3.51 -7.52
CA GLN A 113 -19.54 -4.90 -7.31
C GLN A 113 -18.30 -5.26 -8.13
N ASP A 114 -18.27 -4.90 -9.43
CA ASP A 114 -17.13 -5.16 -10.32
C ASP A 114 -15.84 -4.46 -9.83
N ARG A 115 -15.94 -3.20 -9.35
CA ARG A 115 -14.78 -2.47 -8.82
C ARG A 115 -14.28 -3.06 -7.50
N LEU A 116 -15.17 -3.46 -6.61
CA LEU A 116 -14.80 -4.13 -5.36
C LEU A 116 -14.15 -5.50 -5.62
N GLU A 117 -14.71 -6.29 -6.53
CA GLU A 117 -14.14 -7.57 -6.91
C GLU A 117 -12.75 -7.40 -7.52
N LEU A 118 -12.59 -6.42 -8.44
CA LEU A 118 -11.28 -6.14 -9.01
C LEU A 118 -10.29 -5.71 -7.93
N ALA A 119 -10.68 -4.88 -6.98
CA ALA A 119 -9.83 -4.50 -5.85
C ALA A 119 -9.48 -5.71 -4.97
N ALA A 120 -10.42 -6.65 -4.76
CA ALA A 120 -10.18 -7.87 -3.99
C ALA A 120 -9.09 -8.76 -4.61
N TRP A 121 -9.01 -8.84 -5.93
CA TRP A 121 -7.93 -9.58 -6.59
C TRP A 121 -6.55 -8.93 -6.44
N TRP A 122 -6.48 -7.61 -6.31
CA TRP A 122 -5.23 -6.86 -6.29
C TRP A 122 -4.76 -6.43 -4.90
N HIS A 123 -5.61 -6.50 -3.86
CA HIS A 123 -5.34 -5.88 -2.55
C HIS A 123 -4.04 -6.39 -1.90
N ASP A 124 -3.78 -7.66 -2.01
CA ASP A 124 -2.66 -8.37 -1.38
C ASP A 124 -1.46 -8.62 -2.31
N TRP A 125 -1.48 -8.11 -3.54
CA TRP A 125 -0.38 -8.33 -4.48
C TRP A 125 0.97 -7.88 -3.94
N GLY A 126 1.00 -6.79 -3.19
CA GLY A 126 2.21 -6.28 -2.55
C GLY A 126 2.85 -7.24 -1.55
N LYS A 127 2.15 -8.27 -1.10
CA LYS A 127 2.73 -9.35 -0.30
C LYS A 127 3.78 -10.17 -1.06
N ALA A 128 3.78 -10.14 -2.39
CA ALA A 128 4.84 -10.73 -3.19
C ALA A 128 6.21 -10.04 -3.02
N HIS A 129 6.25 -8.84 -2.45
CA HIS A 129 7.49 -8.10 -2.24
C HIS A 129 8.48 -8.89 -1.37
N PRO A 130 9.80 -8.93 -1.74
CA PRO A 130 10.80 -9.69 -1.00
C PRO A 130 10.88 -9.38 0.49
N ALA A 131 10.65 -8.11 0.89
CA ALA A 131 10.62 -7.72 2.29
C ALA A 131 9.49 -8.41 3.07
N PHE A 132 8.27 -8.48 2.50
CA PHE A 132 7.16 -9.19 3.13
C PHE A 132 7.45 -10.70 3.19
N GLN A 133 7.87 -11.27 2.08
CA GLN A 133 8.15 -12.69 1.99
C GLN A 133 9.29 -13.13 2.92
N GLY A 134 10.29 -12.30 3.13
CA GLY A 134 11.39 -12.56 4.06
C GLY A 134 10.98 -12.53 5.54
N SER A 135 9.79 -12.02 5.87
CA SER A 135 9.24 -12.08 7.23
C SER A 135 8.63 -13.45 7.58
N ILE A 136 8.42 -14.33 6.60
CA ILE A 136 7.82 -15.64 6.77
C ILE A 136 8.93 -16.71 6.74
N ARG A 137 8.98 -17.58 7.74
CA ARG A 137 9.88 -18.74 7.79
C ARG A 137 9.18 -19.96 7.19
N GLY A 138 9.91 -20.74 6.40
CA GLY A 138 9.43 -21.99 5.86
C GLY A 138 9.35 -23.11 6.90
N THR A 139 8.71 -24.19 6.51
CA THR A 139 8.68 -25.47 7.21
C THR A 139 9.09 -26.59 6.25
N GLU A 140 9.26 -27.81 6.72
CA GLU A 140 9.51 -28.96 5.83
C GLU A 140 8.36 -29.18 4.85
N ALA A 141 7.11 -28.95 5.30
CA ALA A 141 5.91 -29.08 4.46
C ALA A 141 5.71 -27.92 3.47
N VAL A 142 6.20 -26.73 3.81
CA VAL A 142 6.13 -25.55 2.94
C VAL A 142 7.51 -24.89 2.90
N PRO A 143 8.42 -25.38 2.07
CA PRO A 143 9.75 -24.80 1.92
C PRO A 143 9.68 -23.39 1.30
N ARG A 144 10.62 -22.53 1.69
CA ARG A 144 10.61 -21.09 1.31
C ARG A 144 11.50 -20.74 0.13
N LEU A 145 12.25 -21.70 -0.39
CA LEU A 145 13.19 -21.46 -1.48
C LEU A 145 12.46 -20.84 -2.68
N ASP A 146 12.86 -19.62 -3.03
CA ASP A 146 12.40 -18.86 -4.21
C ASP A 146 10.88 -18.59 -4.30
N ARG A 147 10.17 -18.67 -3.16
CA ARG A 147 8.72 -18.49 -3.09
C ARG A 147 8.35 -17.06 -2.73
N HIS A 148 7.62 -16.35 -3.61
CA HIS A 148 7.15 -14.98 -3.41
C HIS A 148 5.62 -14.87 -3.36
N ASP A 149 4.92 -15.97 -3.22
CA ASP A 149 3.46 -16.04 -3.39
C ASP A 149 2.66 -16.31 -2.10
N LEU A 150 3.29 -16.30 -0.93
CA LEU A 150 2.58 -16.57 0.31
C LEU A 150 1.86 -15.32 0.85
N ALA A 151 0.57 -15.46 1.15
CA ALA A 151 -0.25 -14.43 1.80
C ALA A 151 -0.43 -14.69 3.29
N LYS A 152 -0.52 -15.96 3.70
CA LYS A 152 -0.76 -16.38 5.08
C LYS A 152 0.18 -17.51 5.47
N ALA A 153 0.54 -17.53 6.75
CA ALA A 153 1.34 -18.58 7.36
C ALA A 153 0.93 -18.73 8.83
N PRO A 154 1.15 -19.90 9.46
CA PRO A 154 0.94 -20.08 10.90
C PRO A 154 1.74 -19.07 11.74
N ASP A 155 1.21 -18.67 12.89
CA ASP A 155 1.78 -17.62 13.75
C ASP A 155 3.27 -17.85 14.10
N GLN A 156 3.65 -19.10 14.38
CA GLN A 156 5.05 -19.46 14.69
C GLN A 156 6.02 -19.28 13.52
N CYS A 157 5.51 -19.14 12.29
CA CYS A 157 6.32 -18.96 11.08
C CYS A 157 6.66 -17.49 10.80
N TRP A 158 6.02 -16.56 11.49
CA TRP A 158 6.32 -15.14 11.32
C TRP A 158 7.55 -14.71 12.09
N SER A 159 8.32 -13.79 11.50
CA SER A 159 9.42 -13.13 12.19
C SER A 159 8.88 -12.26 13.32
N LYS A 160 9.43 -12.43 14.53
CA LYS A 160 9.08 -11.61 15.70
C LYS A 160 9.80 -10.25 15.72
N THR A 161 10.61 -9.95 14.72
CA THR A 161 11.33 -8.68 14.63
C THR A 161 10.54 -7.69 13.81
N ASN A 162 10.54 -6.41 14.20
CA ASN A 162 9.95 -5.32 13.44
C ASN A 162 10.79 -4.90 12.21
N ARG A 163 11.68 -5.80 11.76
CA ARG A 163 12.56 -5.59 10.62
C ARG A 163 12.24 -6.62 9.55
N TYR A 164 11.92 -6.13 8.37
CA TYR A 164 11.57 -6.92 7.21
C TYR A 164 12.82 -7.15 6.36
N ARG A 165 13.46 -8.31 6.53
CA ARG A 165 14.59 -8.72 5.70
C ARG A 165 14.07 -9.23 4.36
N PHE A 166 14.81 -8.93 3.30
CA PHE A 166 14.45 -9.46 1.99
C PHE A 166 14.68 -10.98 1.94
N LEU A 167 13.80 -11.67 1.22
CA LEU A 167 13.91 -13.12 1.04
C LEU A 167 15.16 -13.48 0.23
N ASP A 168 15.45 -12.71 -0.80
CA ASP A 168 16.50 -12.92 -1.78
C ASP A 168 17.79 -12.15 -1.47
N ASP A 169 17.77 -11.19 -0.54
CA ASP A 169 18.95 -10.47 -0.04
C ASP A 169 18.85 -10.24 1.47
N PRO A 170 19.45 -11.13 2.29
CA PRO A 170 19.41 -11.00 3.76
C PRO A 170 20.08 -9.74 4.31
N ASN A 171 20.90 -9.04 3.50
CA ASN A 171 21.53 -7.79 3.90
C ASN A 171 20.63 -6.57 3.67
N GLU A 172 19.61 -6.73 2.86
CA GLU A 172 18.61 -5.70 2.63
C GLU A 172 17.46 -5.88 3.63
N GLU A 173 17.15 -4.84 4.39
CA GLU A 173 16.05 -4.85 5.34
C GLU A 173 15.28 -3.53 5.33
N ARG A 174 14.01 -3.58 5.75
CA ARG A 174 13.16 -2.41 5.92
C ARG A 174 12.74 -2.26 7.39
N PRO A 175 12.69 -1.05 7.92
CA PRO A 175 12.27 -0.78 9.31
C PRO A 175 10.77 -0.98 9.55
N GLY A 176 10.02 -1.20 8.52
CA GLY A 176 8.60 -1.50 8.44
C GLY A 176 8.26 -1.79 6.99
N PHE A 177 7.08 -2.35 6.73
CA PHE A 177 6.61 -2.60 5.37
C PHE A 177 5.09 -2.53 5.30
N ARG A 178 4.55 -1.95 4.22
CA ARG A 178 3.13 -1.88 3.94
C ARG A 178 2.85 -2.49 2.56
N HIS A 179 2.27 -3.68 2.57
CA HIS A 179 1.96 -4.39 1.32
C HIS A 179 0.86 -3.68 0.52
N GLU A 180 -0.09 -3.01 1.19
CA GLU A 180 -1.12 -2.23 0.54
C GLU A 180 -0.55 -1.07 -0.29
N LEU A 181 0.54 -0.44 0.19
CA LEU A 181 1.27 0.56 -0.58
C LEU A 181 2.01 -0.07 -1.76
N ALA A 182 2.67 -1.21 -1.55
CA ALA A 182 3.35 -1.93 -2.62
C ALA A 182 2.36 -2.41 -3.69
N SER A 183 1.17 -2.91 -3.30
CA SER A 183 0.07 -3.24 -4.23
C SER A 183 -0.36 -2.03 -5.05
N LEU A 184 -0.64 -0.90 -4.39
CA LEU A 184 -1.00 0.36 -5.05
C LEU A 184 0.05 0.78 -6.09
N LEU A 185 1.31 0.87 -5.69
CA LEU A 185 2.39 1.29 -6.58
C LEU A 185 2.62 0.30 -7.73
N GLY A 186 2.37 -0.99 -7.48
CA GLY A 186 2.37 -2.03 -8.50
C GLY A 186 1.32 -1.78 -9.60
N LEU A 187 0.09 -1.38 -9.24
CA LEU A 187 -0.95 -1.04 -10.21
C LEU A 187 -0.50 0.10 -11.12
N PHE A 188 0.09 1.16 -10.56
CA PHE A 188 0.65 2.26 -11.36
C PHE A 188 1.80 1.79 -12.26
N ALA A 189 2.68 0.92 -11.75
CA ALA A 189 3.79 0.39 -12.52
C ALA A 189 3.33 -0.47 -13.71
N LEU A 190 2.32 -1.33 -13.52
CA LEU A 190 1.70 -2.11 -14.60
C LEU A 190 1.08 -1.22 -15.67
N LEU A 191 0.27 -0.26 -15.24
CA LEU A 191 -0.41 0.63 -16.16
C LEU A 191 0.61 1.43 -16.99
N ARG A 192 1.64 1.97 -16.31
CA ARG A 192 2.74 2.71 -16.96
C ARG A 192 3.51 1.85 -17.96
N ALA A 193 3.82 0.62 -17.59
CA ALA A 193 4.58 -0.30 -18.44
C ALA A 193 3.83 -0.73 -19.71
N ARG A 194 2.49 -0.83 -19.62
CA ARG A 194 1.64 -1.34 -20.72
C ARG A 194 0.95 -0.24 -21.51
N HIS A 195 0.56 0.84 -20.84
CA HIS A 195 -0.23 1.92 -21.44
C HIS A 195 0.11 3.28 -20.81
N PRO A 196 1.31 3.86 -21.05
CA PRO A 196 1.74 5.14 -20.43
C PRO A 196 0.75 6.28 -20.65
N TRP A 197 0.08 6.30 -21.80
CA TRP A 197 -0.95 7.28 -22.17
C TRP A 197 -2.36 6.92 -21.69
N HIS A 198 -2.47 5.98 -20.76
CA HIS A 198 -3.76 5.65 -20.19
C HIS A 198 -4.44 6.90 -19.59
N PRO A 199 -5.78 7.05 -19.71
CA PRO A 199 -6.50 8.19 -19.14
C PRO A 199 -6.26 8.40 -17.64
N ALA A 200 -5.97 7.33 -16.91
CA ALA A 200 -5.61 7.40 -15.50
C ALA A 200 -4.15 7.81 -15.24
N LEU A 201 -3.30 7.92 -16.25
CA LEU A 201 -1.89 8.34 -16.10
C LEU A 201 -1.61 9.63 -16.86
N LEU A 202 -0.87 9.54 -17.96
CA LEU A 202 -0.39 10.69 -18.72
C LEU A 202 -1.35 11.14 -19.82
N GLY A 203 -2.37 10.34 -20.14
CA GLY A 203 -3.31 10.64 -21.22
C GLY A 203 -3.88 12.05 -21.18
N PRO A 204 -4.43 12.54 -20.05
CA PRO A 204 -4.99 13.90 -19.94
C PRO A 204 -3.94 15.02 -20.10
N TRP A 205 -2.66 14.71 -19.92
CA TRP A 205 -1.55 15.67 -19.89
C TRP A 205 -0.69 15.64 -21.16
N ARG A 206 -1.10 14.85 -22.16
CA ARG A 206 -0.30 14.60 -23.36
C ARG A 206 0.09 15.88 -24.07
N GLU A 207 -0.87 16.77 -24.34
CA GLU A 207 -0.63 18.04 -25.02
C GLU A 207 0.33 18.96 -24.22
N VAL A 208 0.18 18.96 -22.89
CA VAL A 208 1.06 19.74 -22.00
C VAL A 208 2.49 19.27 -22.14
N PHE A 209 2.72 17.95 -22.08
CA PHE A 209 4.08 17.39 -22.17
C PHE A 209 4.70 17.57 -23.55
N GLU A 210 3.92 17.44 -24.61
CA GLU A 210 4.35 17.68 -25.99
C GLU A 210 4.77 19.16 -26.16
N THR A 211 3.98 20.11 -25.63
CA THR A 211 4.30 21.54 -25.66
C THR A 211 5.56 21.89 -24.88
N MET A 212 5.82 21.19 -23.78
CA MET A 212 7.05 21.40 -22.99
C MET A 212 8.31 20.85 -23.67
N GLY A 213 8.18 20.22 -24.83
CA GLY A 213 9.32 19.66 -25.60
C GLY A 213 10.12 18.62 -24.84
N ARG A 214 9.57 18.01 -23.79
CA ARG A 214 10.21 16.92 -23.06
C ARG A 214 9.84 15.61 -23.75
N PRO A 215 10.80 14.90 -24.35
CA PRO A 215 10.55 13.55 -24.80
C PRO A 215 10.20 12.75 -23.54
N LEU A 216 8.96 12.31 -23.43
CA LEU A 216 8.63 11.26 -22.50
C LEU A 216 9.54 10.10 -22.89
N ARG A 217 10.39 9.66 -22.00
CA ARG A 217 11.05 8.37 -22.14
C ARG A 217 9.96 7.31 -22.02
N LEU A 218 9.25 7.10 -23.11
CA LEU A 218 8.45 5.91 -23.28
C LEU A 218 9.43 4.78 -23.03
N LEU A 219 9.14 3.95 -22.06
CA LEU A 219 9.78 2.66 -21.94
C LEU A 219 9.61 2.07 -23.34
N SER A 220 10.75 1.94 -24.08
CA SER A 220 10.78 1.54 -25.47
C SER A 220 9.73 0.46 -25.72
N ASP A 221 9.15 0.45 -26.94
CA ASP A 221 8.22 -0.57 -27.45
C ASP A 221 8.77 -2.00 -27.32
N ARG A 222 9.19 -2.36 -26.14
CA ARG A 222 9.71 -3.67 -25.79
C ARG A 222 8.53 -4.60 -25.61
N GLU A 223 8.41 -5.39 -26.64
CA GLU A 223 7.62 -6.60 -26.76
C GLU A 223 6.13 -6.33 -27.05
N ALA A 224 5.78 -6.52 -28.30
CA ALA A 224 4.45 -6.96 -28.68
C ALA A 224 4.18 -8.25 -27.89
N VAL A 225 3.71 -8.06 -26.68
CA VAL A 225 3.56 -9.10 -25.70
C VAL A 225 2.28 -9.83 -25.97
N GLU A 226 2.34 -11.13 -25.81
CA GLU A 226 1.22 -12.03 -25.56
C GLU A 226 0.07 -11.31 -24.88
N SER A 227 -1.14 -11.66 -25.26
CA SER A 227 -2.36 -11.09 -24.64
C SER A 227 -2.22 -11.05 -23.11
N PRO A 228 -2.43 -9.92 -22.47
CA PRO A 228 -2.27 -9.81 -21.01
C PRO A 228 -3.20 -10.82 -20.31
N PRO A 229 -2.82 -11.32 -19.11
CA PRO A 229 -3.71 -12.13 -18.29
C PRO A 229 -5.09 -11.45 -18.14
N PRO A 230 -6.20 -12.21 -18.07
CA PRO A 230 -7.54 -11.65 -18.00
C PRO A 230 -7.71 -10.62 -16.88
N LEU A 231 -7.18 -10.90 -15.69
CA LEU A 231 -7.20 -9.96 -14.57
C LEU A 231 -6.47 -8.64 -14.90
N LEU A 232 -5.28 -8.73 -15.52
CA LEU A 232 -4.54 -7.54 -15.95
C LEU A 232 -5.29 -6.78 -17.03
N LYS A 233 -5.92 -7.48 -17.96
CA LYS A 233 -6.74 -6.84 -18.99
C LYS A 233 -7.89 -6.03 -18.38
N ARG A 234 -8.60 -6.57 -17.38
CA ARG A 234 -9.65 -5.83 -16.67
C ARG A 234 -9.13 -4.52 -16.05
N LEU A 235 -7.91 -4.53 -15.51
CA LEU A 235 -7.27 -3.33 -14.96
C LEU A 235 -6.93 -2.31 -16.06
N LEU A 236 -6.39 -2.77 -17.20
CA LEU A 236 -6.02 -1.93 -18.33
C LEU A 236 -7.24 -1.32 -19.06
N ASP A 237 -8.37 -1.98 -18.99
CA ASP A 237 -9.63 -1.53 -19.60
C ASP A 237 -10.42 -0.53 -18.69
N CYS A 238 -9.96 -0.26 -17.46
CA CYS A 238 -10.57 0.72 -16.58
C CYS A 238 -10.46 2.12 -17.18
N ASP A 239 -11.52 2.93 -17.06
CA ASP A 239 -11.38 4.38 -17.21
C ASP A 239 -10.60 5.00 -16.02
N ALA A 240 -10.30 6.29 -16.10
CA ALA A 240 -9.50 6.97 -15.07
C ALA A 240 -10.13 6.87 -13.68
N LYS A 241 -11.45 7.05 -13.57
CA LYS A 241 -12.16 7.04 -12.28
C LYS A 241 -12.27 5.64 -11.71
N ALA A 242 -12.54 4.65 -12.56
CA ALA A 242 -12.56 3.25 -12.18
C ALA A 242 -11.19 2.77 -11.66
N PHE A 243 -10.12 3.12 -12.38
CA PHE A 243 -8.76 2.81 -11.94
C PHE A 243 -8.44 3.48 -10.60
N ASP A 244 -8.71 4.77 -10.45
CA ASP A 244 -8.44 5.50 -9.22
C ASP A 244 -9.23 4.92 -8.03
N LEU A 245 -10.49 4.49 -8.24
CA LEU A 245 -11.29 3.84 -7.20
C LEU A 245 -10.72 2.48 -6.80
N VAL A 246 -10.36 1.64 -7.77
CA VAL A 246 -9.73 0.33 -7.50
C VAL A 246 -8.41 0.53 -6.74
N ALA A 247 -7.57 1.45 -7.21
CA ALA A 247 -6.30 1.79 -6.56
C ALA A 247 -6.51 2.30 -5.13
N TYR A 248 -7.54 3.12 -4.90
CA TYR A 248 -7.91 3.62 -3.58
C TYR A 248 -8.34 2.48 -2.63
N LEU A 249 -9.18 1.58 -3.09
CA LEU A 249 -9.64 0.44 -2.30
C LEU A 249 -8.48 -0.50 -1.95
N VAL A 250 -7.58 -0.76 -2.91
CA VAL A 250 -6.36 -1.54 -2.68
C VAL A 250 -5.46 -0.87 -1.63
N ALA A 251 -5.27 0.45 -1.68
CA ALA A 251 -4.46 1.16 -0.70
C ALA A 251 -5.09 1.21 0.69
N SER A 252 -6.42 1.35 0.76
CA SER A 252 -7.13 1.67 2.00
C SER A 252 -7.69 0.48 2.77
N HIS A 253 -7.62 -0.75 2.24
CA HIS A 253 -8.29 -1.91 2.82
C HIS A 253 -7.91 -2.20 4.29
N HIS A 254 -6.71 -1.82 4.74
CA HIS A 254 -6.31 -1.84 6.15
C HIS A 254 -6.53 -0.50 6.87
N GLY A 255 -6.98 0.54 6.18
CA GLY A 255 -7.23 1.86 6.74
C GLY A 255 -5.99 2.66 7.13
N LYS A 256 -4.79 2.17 6.83
CA LYS A 256 -3.51 2.78 7.23
C LYS A 256 -2.84 3.59 6.12
N VAL A 257 -3.11 3.27 4.86
CA VAL A 257 -2.70 4.04 3.68
C VAL A 257 -3.95 4.62 3.05
N ARG A 258 -4.08 5.92 2.99
CA ARG A 258 -5.23 6.60 2.40
C ARG A 258 -4.77 7.76 1.52
N VAL A 259 -5.05 9.00 1.92
CA VAL A 259 -4.78 10.20 1.11
C VAL A 259 -3.30 10.56 1.06
N GLY A 260 -2.56 10.31 2.13
CA GLY A 260 -1.16 10.71 2.25
C GLY A 260 -0.19 9.55 2.06
N LEU A 261 0.64 9.62 1.05
CA LEU A 261 1.80 8.73 0.89
C LEU A 261 3.04 9.48 1.41
N HIS A 262 3.44 9.17 2.64
CA HIS A 262 4.56 9.83 3.29
C HIS A 262 5.38 8.85 4.12
N ALA A 263 6.68 9.13 4.23
CA ALA A 263 7.59 8.39 5.07
C ALA A 263 7.19 8.50 6.55
N GLY A 264 7.30 7.40 7.27
CA GLY A 264 7.18 7.39 8.72
C GLY A 264 8.52 7.70 9.39
N PRO A 265 8.53 7.92 10.73
CA PRO A 265 9.78 8.18 11.46
C PRO A 265 10.85 7.09 11.26
N LYS A 266 10.45 5.84 11.18
CA LYS A 266 11.37 4.71 10.95
C LYS A 266 11.97 4.68 9.54
N ASP A 267 11.24 5.19 8.52
CA ASP A 267 11.79 5.29 7.17
C ASP A 267 12.94 6.30 7.11
N GLN A 268 12.95 7.30 7.99
CA GLN A 268 14.01 8.31 8.09
C GLN A 268 15.33 7.72 8.60
N ASP A 269 15.26 6.69 9.44
CA ASP A 269 16.41 5.99 9.99
C ASP A 269 17.00 4.97 9.01
N TYR A 270 16.46 4.87 7.78
CA TYR A 270 16.97 3.97 6.76
C TYR A 270 18.39 4.34 6.36
N PRO A 271 19.37 3.40 6.47
CA PRO A 271 20.78 3.76 6.42
C PRO A 271 21.28 4.13 5.02
N ALA A 272 20.69 3.56 3.97
CA ALA A 272 21.18 3.80 2.62
C ALA A 272 20.63 5.13 2.05
N ARG A 273 21.52 5.96 1.57
CA ARG A 273 21.25 7.27 0.94
C ARG A 273 21.70 7.24 -0.52
N ASP A 274 21.21 6.29 -1.29
CA ASP A 274 21.48 6.17 -2.72
C ASP A 274 20.39 6.86 -3.56
N GLN A 275 20.49 6.73 -4.90
CA GLN A 275 19.59 7.37 -5.85
C GLN A 275 18.12 6.90 -5.74
N ARG A 276 17.85 5.80 -5.04
CA ARG A 276 16.49 5.32 -4.81
C ARG A 276 15.74 6.11 -3.74
N GLY A 277 16.44 6.99 -3.01
CA GLY A 277 15.88 7.80 -1.94
C GLY A 277 15.50 6.97 -0.69
N LEU A 278 14.76 7.58 0.21
CA LEU A 278 14.22 6.93 1.40
C LEU A 278 12.98 6.10 1.07
N PRO A 279 12.70 5.05 1.84
CA PRO A 279 11.43 4.35 1.73
C PRO A 279 10.25 5.24 2.18
N ILE A 280 9.09 4.93 1.65
CA ILE A 280 7.81 5.37 2.19
C ILE A 280 7.12 4.13 2.75
N ARG A 281 6.92 4.08 4.07
CA ARG A 281 6.31 2.95 4.76
C ARG A 281 6.93 1.61 4.36
N GLY A 282 8.26 1.60 4.25
CA GLY A 282 9.07 0.44 3.91
C GLY A 282 9.16 0.10 2.42
N VAL A 283 8.39 0.74 1.55
CA VAL A 283 8.50 0.58 0.09
C VAL A 283 9.41 1.65 -0.46
N ARG A 284 10.38 1.28 -1.29
CA ARG A 284 11.40 2.17 -1.82
C ARG A 284 11.27 2.31 -3.33
N ASN A 285 11.70 3.44 -3.86
CA ASN A 285 11.77 3.62 -5.31
C ASN A 285 12.68 2.55 -5.95
N GLN A 286 12.25 2.01 -7.07
CA GLN A 286 12.93 0.89 -7.78
C GLN A 286 12.92 -0.45 -7.02
N ASP A 287 12.12 -0.61 -5.97
CA ASP A 287 11.81 -1.95 -5.46
C ASP A 287 11.08 -2.77 -6.54
N GLU A 288 11.24 -4.09 -6.49
CA GLU A 288 10.62 -4.98 -7.47
C GLU A 288 9.51 -5.81 -6.81
N LEU A 289 8.37 -5.92 -7.50
CA LEU A 289 7.40 -6.97 -7.24
C LEU A 289 7.68 -8.13 -8.21
N PRO A 290 8.02 -9.31 -7.71
CA PRO A 290 8.23 -10.49 -8.52
C PRO A 290 7.00 -10.90 -9.31
N SER A 291 7.20 -11.70 -10.36
CA SER A 291 6.08 -12.33 -11.07
C SER A 291 5.36 -13.29 -10.14
N VAL A 292 4.03 -13.18 -10.05
CA VAL A 292 3.22 -14.01 -9.16
C VAL A 292 1.83 -14.26 -9.75
N GLN A 293 1.29 -15.44 -9.50
CA GLN A 293 -0.07 -15.78 -9.86
C GLN A 293 -1.03 -15.13 -8.85
N LEU A 294 -2.02 -14.36 -9.32
CA LEU A 294 -3.08 -13.78 -8.49
C LEU A 294 -4.40 -14.53 -8.63
N VAL A 295 -4.66 -15.09 -9.81
CA VAL A 295 -5.87 -15.88 -10.07
C VAL A 295 -5.46 -17.33 -10.34
N PRO A 296 -5.98 -18.30 -9.57
CA PRO A 296 -5.67 -19.69 -9.80
C PRO A 296 -6.02 -20.12 -11.23
N GLY A 297 -5.06 -20.73 -11.93
CA GLY A 297 -5.22 -21.21 -13.32
C GLY A 297 -5.00 -20.15 -14.40
N GLU A 298 -4.84 -18.86 -14.07
CA GLU A 298 -4.43 -17.83 -15.02
C GLU A 298 -2.91 -17.71 -15.10
N PRO A 299 -2.36 -17.15 -16.19
CA PRO A 299 -0.95 -16.80 -16.26
C PRO A 299 -0.56 -15.82 -15.13
N PRO A 300 0.69 -15.87 -14.65
CA PRO A 300 1.15 -14.98 -13.60
C PRO A 300 1.18 -13.52 -14.07
N ILE A 301 0.92 -12.61 -13.14
CA ILE A 301 1.16 -11.18 -13.35
C ILE A 301 2.66 -10.97 -13.50
N PRO A 302 3.12 -10.22 -14.51
CA PRO A 302 4.54 -10.02 -14.75
C PRO A 302 5.22 -9.24 -13.62
N LYS A 303 6.53 -9.46 -13.48
CA LYS A 303 7.38 -8.65 -12.61
C LYS A 303 7.29 -7.16 -12.98
N VAL A 304 7.26 -6.29 -11.98
CA VAL A 304 7.29 -4.83 -12.17
C VAL A 304 8.26 -4.15 -11.22
N THR A 305 8.80 -3.01 -11.67
CA THR A 305 9.62 -2.12 -10.86
C THR A 305 8.76 -0.98 -10.34
N LEU A 306 8.71 -0.81 -9.03
CA LEU A 306 7.90 0.20 -8.35
C LEU A 306 8.47 1.61 -8.53
N THR A 307 7.60 2.59 -8.56
CA THR A 307 7.96 4.01 -8.53
C THR A 307 7.20 4.72 -7.41
N LEU A 308 7.88 5.59 -6.70
CA LEU A 308 7.26 6.48 -5.72
C LEU A 308 6.67 7.76 -6.35
N ALA A 309 6.68 7.87 -7.67
CA ALA A 309 6.14 9.03 -8.38
C ALA A 309 4.70 9.41 -7.98
N PRO A 310 3.77 8.48 -7.69
CA PRO A 310 2.43 8.85 -7.20
C PRO A 310 2.43 9.61 -5.89
N ALA A 311 3.49 9.49 -5.07
CA ALA A 311 3.62 10.18 -3.79
C ALA A 311 4.05 11.65 -3.94
N THR A 312 4.58 12.04 -5.09
CA THR A 312 4.99 13.43 -5.33
C THR A 312 3.76 14.33 -5.45
N LEU A 313 3.84 15.56 -4.93
CA LEU A 313 2.77 16.55 -5.09
C LEU A 313 2.84 17.18 -6.48
N GLY A 314 1.68 17.44 -7.05
CA GLY A 314 1.56 18.00 -8.38
C GLY A 314 1.71 16.96 -9.50
N LEU A 315 2.05 17.42 -10.70
CA LEU A 315 2.11 16.59 -11.89
C LEU A 315 3.44 15.83 -11.98
N SER A 316 3.35 14.52 -12.10
CA SER A 316 4.48 13.62 -12.36
C SER A 316 4.58 13.29 -13.84
N PHE A 317 5.81 13.28 -14.39
CA PHE A 317 6.08 12.80 -15.76
C PHE A 317 5.98 11.28 -15.91
N GLU A 318 5.77 10.56 -14.82
CA GLU A 318 5.65 9.11 -14.82
C GLU A 318 4.20 8.64 -14.70
N THR A 319 3.44 9.29 -13.82
CA THR A 319 2.12 8.82 -13.42
C THR A 319 1.02 9.87 -13.51
N GLY A 320 1.33 11.08 -13.99
CA GLY A 320 0.36 12.16 -14.10
C GLY A 320 0.03 12.77 -12.73
N ALA A 321 -1.26 12.93 -12.44
CA ALA A 321 -1.73 13.50 -11.17
C ALA A 321 -1.21 12.73 -9.95
N SER A 322 -0.92 13.46 -8.87
CA SER A 322 -0.47 12.87 -7.61
C SER A 322 -1.56 11.99 -6.98
N TRP A 323 -1.16 11.05 -6.14
CA TRP A 323 -2.09 10.21 -5.39
C TRP A 323 -3.10 11.03 -4.59
N ARG A 324 -2.63 12.12 -3.97
CA ARG A 324 -3.49 13.02 -3.20
C ARG A 324 -4.59 13.65 -4.04
N GLU A 325 -4.27 14.15 -5.23
CA GLU A 325 -5.24 14.74 -6.15
C GLU A 325 -6.28 13.72 -6.58
N ARG A 326 -5.88 12.47 -6.84
CA ARG A 326 -6.80 11.37 -7.16
C ARG A 326 -7.76 11.08 -6.02
N CYS A 327 -7.27 11.01 -4.78
CA CYS A 327 -8.11 10.81 -3.60
C CYS A 327 -9.12 11.96 -3.41
N ILE A 328 -8.70 13.20 -3.62
CA ILE A 328 -9.60 14.36 -3.58
C ILE A 328 -10.66 14.24 -4.69
N GLY A 329 -10.24 13.93 -5.92
CA GLY A 329 -11.18 13.72 -7.04
C GLY A 329 -12.18 12.58 -6.78
N LEU A 330 -11.76 11.50 -6.13
CA LEU A 330 -12.68 10.44 -5.71
C LEU A 330 -13.66 10.91 -4.63
N GLN A 331 -13.18 11.69 -3.66
CA GLN A 331 -14.03 12.26 -2.60
C GLN A 331 -15.06 13.23 -3.18
N ASP A 332 -14.66 14.07 -4.13
CA ASP A 332 -15.56 15.00 -4.80
C ASP A 332 -16.61 14.27 -5.65
N HIS A 333 -16.24 13.15 -6.26
CA HIS A 333 -17.12 12.39 -7.15
C HIS A 333 -18.08 11.45 -6.42
N TYR A 334 -17.57 10.64 -5.48
CA TYR A 334 -18.36 9.63 -4.77
C TYR A 334 -18.85 10.08 -3.40
N GLY A 335 -18.20 11.07 -2.82
CA GLY A 335 -18.42 11.50 -1.44
C GLY A 335 -17.73 10.59 -0.41
N PRO A 336 -17.46 11.13 0.80
CA PRO A 336 -16.73 10.39 1.83
C PRO A 336 -17.49 9.17 2.35
N CYS A 337 -18.84 9.24 2.42
CA CYS A 337 -19.65 8.13 2.91
C CYS A 337 -19.60 6.91 1.99
N ALA A 338 -19.66 7.12 0.67
CA ALA A 338 -19.60 6.03 -0.28
C ALA A 338 -18.22 5.36 -0.30
N LEU A 339 -17.15 6.16 -0.27
CA LEU A 339 -15.79 5.64 -0.18
C LEU A 339 -15.57 4.82 1.10
N ALA A 340 -15.99 5.35 2.25
CA ALA A 340 -15.89 4.64 3.53
C ALA A 340 -16.70 3.34 3.53
N TYR A 341 -17.86 3.32 2.88
CA TYR A 341 -18.69 2.14 2.76
C TYR A 341 -18.02 1.05 1.91
N LEU A 342 -17.44 1.43 0.77
CA LEU A 342 -16.70 0.48 -0.09
C LEU A 342 -15.44 -0.06 0.60
N GLU A 343 -14.68 0.80 1.30
CA GLU A 343 -13.58 0.35 2.15
C GLU A 343 -14.04 -0.68 3.19
N ALA A 344 -15.15 -0.40 3.88
CA ALA A 344 -15.68 -1.29 4.91
C ALA A 344 -16.11 -2.64 4.33
N LEU A 345 -16.70 -2.67 3.13
CA LEU A 345 -17.08 -3.91 2.46
C LEU A 345 -15.85 -4.75 2.09
N LEU A 346 -14.82 -4.13 1.48
CA LEU A 346 -13.60 -4.86 1.13
C LEU A 346 -12.88 -5.39 2.37
N ARG A 347 -12.76 -4.56 3.40
CA ARG A 347 -12.16 -4.95 4.68
C ARG A 347 -12.95 -6.07 5.36
N ALA A 348 -14.28 -6.00 5.36
CA ALA A 348 -15.11 -7.06 5.90
C ALA A 348 -14.94 -8.38 5.13
N ALA A 349 -14.82 -8.32 3.82
CA ALA A 349 -14.56 -9.48 2.97
C ALA A 349 -13.20 -10.11 3.30
N ASP A 350 -12.14 -9.30 3.42
CA ASP A 350 -10.81 -9.77 3.80
C ASP A 350 -10.81 -10.42 5.19
N ILE A 351 -11.42 -9.77 6.21
CA ILE A 351 -11.53 -10.33 7.56
C ILE A 351 -12.29 -11.66 7.54
N ARG A 352 -13.38 -11.78 6.78
CA ARG A 352 -14.16 -13.03 6.66
C ARG A 352 -13.35 -14.13 5.99
N ALA A 353 -12.70 -13.84 4.87
CA ALA A 353 -11.79 -14.75 4.18
C ALA A 353 -10.60 -15.19 5.06
N SER A 354 -10.05 -14.26 5.85
CA SER A 354 -8.95 -14.54 6.78
C SER A 354 -9.32 -15.50 7.92
N ARG A 355 -10.60 -15.60 8.25
CA ARG A 355 -11.12 -16.57 9.26
C ARG A 355 -11.35 -17.97 8.70
N LEU A 356 -11.29 -18.15 7.38
CA LEU A 356 -11.39 -19.45 6.77
C LEU A 356 -10.07 -20.21 7.00
N ASP A 357 -10.10 -21.21 7.83
CA ASP A 357 -8.93 -22.04 8.15
C ASP A 357 -8.79 -23.23 7.18
N THR A 358 -9.15 -23.00 5.93
CA THR A 358 -9.07 -24.00 4.86
C THR A 358 -7.66 -23.96 4.27
N PRO A 359 -6.88 -25.05 4.32
CA PRO A 359 -5.56 -25.11 3.71
C PRO A 359 -5.61 -24.86 2.20
N ASP A 360 -4.58 -24.24 1.66
CA ASP A 360 -4.41 -24.08 0.22
C ASP A 360 -4.03 -25.40 -0.43
N PRO A 361 -4.87 -25.96 -1.34
CA PRO A 361 -4.56 -27.24 -1.98
C PRO A 361 -3.27 -27.23 -2.79
N SER A 362 -2.87 -26.08 -3.32
CA SER A 362 -1.63 -25.95 -4.11
C SER A 362 -0.35 -26.12 -3.27
N LEU A 363 -0.45 -25.94 -1.95
CA LEU A 363 0.67 -26.07 -1.02
C LEU A 363 0.79 -27.48 -0.43
N THR A 364 -0.25 -28.32 -0.53
CA THR A 364 -0.27 -29.67 0.03
C THR A 364 0.16 -30.73 -0.97
N THR A 365 0.23 -30.42 -2.26
CA THR A 365 0.45 -31.41 -3.33
C THR A 365 1.95 -31.62 -3.65
N GLU A 366 2.85 -30.76 -3.21
CA GLU A 366 4.29 -30.89 -3.48
C GLU A 366 5.02 -31.89 -2.58
N ALA A 367 4.35 -32.44 -1.56
CA ALA A 367 4.95 -33.43 -0.64
C ALA A 367 4.90 -34.89 -1.14
N THR A 368 4.39 -35.13 -2.34
CA THR A 368 4.16 -36.49 -2.88
C THR A 368 4.68 -36.70 -4.32
N ALA A 369 5.71 -35.97 -4.75
CA ALA A 369 6.38 -36.22 -6.04
C ALA A 369 7.88 -36.49 -5.83
#